data_bb9c850e8b54e598abeba425282c5575
#
_entry.id   bb9c850e8b54e598abeba425282c5575
#
_cell.length_a   1.000
_cell.length_b   1.000
_cell.length_c   1.000
_cell.angle_alpha   90.00
_cell.angle_beta   90.00
_cell.angle_gamma   90.00
#
_symmetry.space_group_name_H-M   'P 1'
#
loop_
_entity.id
_entity.type
_entity.pdbx_description
1 polymer ?
#
loop_
_entity_poly.entity_id
_entity_poly.type
_entity_poly.pdbx_seq_one_letter_code
_entity_poly.pdbx_strand_id
1 'polypeptide(L)'
;MLDVNHLAYLLKYDSVHGNFEGSIKVEQNDLVVDGKKIKISAERDPLAIGWGSLNTDVVAECTGIFTTLEKAKLHIDGGAKKVVVSAPSADAPMFVMGVNHNEVKDDQLIVSNASCTTNCLAPISKVLNDNFGIKEGLM
;
A
#
# COMPACT_ATOMS: atom_id res chain seq x y z
N MET A 1 6.90 -17.11 3.88
CA MET A 1 5.54 -16.55 3.75
C MET A 1 4.64 -17.25 4.75
N LEU A 2 3.62 -16.57 5.23
CA LEU A 2 2.68 -17.13 6.20
C LEU A 2 1.66 -18.03 5.49
N ASP A 3 1.20 -19.07 6.18
CA ASP A 3 0.07 -19.86 5.69
C ASP A 3 -1.26 -19.09 5.84
N VAL A 4 -2.27 -19.51 5.10
CA VAL A 4 -3.55 -18.79 5.03
C VAL A 4 -4.31 -18.79 6.36
N ASN A 5 -4.15 -19.81 7.20
CA ASN A 5 -4.80 -19.85 8.53
C ASN A 5 -4.18 -18.82 9.45
N HIS A 6 -2.84 -18.65 9.37
CA HIS A 6 -2.15 -17.62 10.12
C HIS A 6 -2.54 -16.21 9.64
N LEU A 7 -2.71 -16.01 8.32
CA LEU A 7 -3.24 -14.75 7.79
C LEU A 7 -4.65 -14.45 8.29
N ALA A 8 -5.53 -15.46 8.33
CA ALA A 8 -6.88 -15.33 8.89
C ALA A 8 -6.84 -14.93 10.38
N TYR A 9 -5.93 -15.54 11.16
CA TYR A 9 -5.73 -15.18 12.56
C TYR A 9 -5.27 -13.72 12.72
N LEU A 10 -4.25 -13.29 11.97
CA LEU A 10 -3.75 -11.92 12.03
C LEU A 10 -4.80 -10.88 11.59
N LEU A 11 -5.65 -11.24 10.62
CA LEU A 11 -6.75 -10.37 10.21
C LEU A 11 -7.84 -10.28 11.28
N LYS A 12 -8.05 -11.35 12.05
CA LYS A 12 -9.09 -11.40 13.09
C LYS A 12 -8.71 -10.59 14.32
N TYR A 13 -7.43 -10.61 14.72
CA TYR A 13 -6.99 -10.09 16.01
C TYR A 13 -5.97 -8.97 15.84
N ASP A 14 -6.31 -7.77 16.30
CA ASP A 14 -5.44 -6.61 16.34
C ASP A 14 -5.39 -6.03 17.77
N SER A 15 -4.18 -5.79 18.27
CA SER A 15 -3.99 -5.32 19.66
C SER A 15 -4.35 -3.85 19.84
N VAL A 16 -4.34 -3.05 18.77
CA VAL A 16 -4.58 -1.61 18.81
C VAL A 16 -6.03 -1.29 18.45
N HIS A 17 -6.51 -1.88 17.34
CA HIS A 17 -7.85 -1.60 16.80
C HIS A 17 -8.93 -2.58 17.27
N GLY A 18 -8.54 -3.62 18.01
CA GLY A 18 -9.45 -4.67 18.47
C GLY A 18 -9.72 -5.75 17.44
N ASN A 19 -10.66 -6.61 17.73
CA ASN A 19 -10.99 -7.74 16.88
C ASN A 19 -11.82 -7.29 15.66
N PHE A 20 -11.53 -7.88 14.50
CA PHE A 20 -12.41 -7.73 13.35
C PHE A 20 -13.79 -8.34 13.64
N GLU A 21 -14.84 -7.54 13.57
CA GLU A 21 -16.20 -7.96 13.96
C GLU A 21 -16.90 -8.83 12.87
N GLY A 22 -16.38 -8.79 11.64
CA GLY A 22 -16.92 -9.56 10.53
C GLY A 22 -16.55 -11.06 10.55
N SER A 23 -17.05 -11.80 9.58
CA SER A 23 -16.73 -13.20 9.39
C SER A 23 -15.45 -13.39 8.60
N ILE A 24 -14.56 -14.27 9.06
CA ILE A 24 -13.36 -14.67 8.34
C ILE A 24 -13.34 -16.19 8.26
N LYS A 25 -13.21 -16.73 7.06
CA LYS A 25 -13.09 -18.17 6.79
C LYS A 25 -11.94 -18.43 5.84
N VAL A 26 -11.38 -19.62 5.94
CA VAL A 26 -10.41 -20.14 4.96
C VAL A 26 -11.12 -21.19 4.11
N GLU A 27 -11.10 -21.01 2.80
CA GLU A 27 -11.69 -21.94 1.84
C GLU A 27 -10.64 -22.29 0.77
N GLN A 28 -10.27 -23.55 0.71
CA GLN A 28 -9.25 -24.13 -0.17
C GLN A 28 -7.84 -23.55 0.04
N ASN A 29 -7.50 -22.41 -0.14
CA ASN A 29 -6.26 -21.69 0.19
C ASN A 29 -6.47 -20.18 0.07
N ASP A 30 -7.73 -19.76 0.03
CA ASP A 30 -8.12 -18.36 -0.08
C ASP A 30 -8.82 -17.92 1.22
N LEU A 31 -8.85 -16.62 1.46
CA LEU A 31 -9.64 -16.02 2.53
C LEU A 31 -11.04 -15.67 2.00
N VAL A 32 -12.05 -15.88 2.85
CA VAL A 32 -13.40 -15.34 2.63
C VAL A 32 -13.72 -14.41 3.78
N VAL A 33 -13.81 -13.11 3.49
CA VAL A 33 -14.08 -12.06 4.46
C VAL A 33 -15.46 -11.46 4.15
N ASP A 34 -16.39 -11.59 5.08
CA ASP A 34 -17.80 -11.16 4.91
C ASP A 34 -18.43 -11.63 3.59
N GLY A 35 -18.16 -12.88 3.25
CA GLY A 35 -18.65 -13.50 2.03
C GLY A 35 -17.89 -13.13 0.75
N LYS A 36 -16.91 -12.23 0.83
CA LYS A 36 -16.06 -11.86 -0.32
C LYS A 36 -14.80 -12.72 -0.34
N LYS A 37 -14.59 -13.42 -1.43
CA LYS A 37 -13.42 -14.26 -1.64
C LYS A 37 -12.21 -13.39 -2.00
N ILE A 38 -11.10 -13.57 -1.26
CA ILE A 38 -9.80 -12.93 -1.46
C ILE A 38 -8.82 -14.02 -1.83
N LYS A 39 -8.31 -13.97 -3.04
CA LYS A 39 -7.31 -14.92 -3.52
C LYS A 39 -5.98 -14.68 -2.84
N ILE A 40 -5.38 -15.74 -2.32
CA ILE A 40 -4.06 -15.72 -1.70
C ILE A 40 -3.04 -16.35 -2.65
N SER A 41 -1.94 -15.64 -2.88
CA SER A 41 -0.78 -16.16 -3.59
C SER A 41 0.46 -16.05 -2.70
N ALA A 42 1.45 -16.91 -2.96
CA ALA A 42 2.68 -16.97 -2.17
C ALA A 42 3.90 -16.90 -3.08
N GLU A 43 3.90 -15.91 -3.98
CA GLU A 43 4.96 -15.68 -4.95
C GLU A 43 5.92 -14.59 -4.44
N ARG A 44 7.23 -14.81 -4.66
CA ARG A 44 8.27 -13.81 -4.33
C ARG A 44 8.55 -12.88 -5.50
N ASP A 45 8.37 -13.38 -6.71
CA ASP A 45 8.55 -12.60 -7.93
C ASP A 45 7.21 -11.95 -8.31
N PRO A 46 7.13 -10.62 -8.37
CA PRO A 46 5.91 -9.92 -8.78
C PRO A 46 5.38 -10.34 -10.15
N LEU A 47 6.26 -10.75 -11.07
CA LEU A 47 5.88 -11.24 -12.40
C LEU A 47 5.09 -12.55 -12.34
N ALA A 48 5.37 -13.40 -11.33
CA ALA A 48 4.72 -14.70 -11.17
C ALA A 48 3.34 -14.62 -10.50
N ILE A 49 2.98 -13.49 -9.89
CA ILE A 49 1.67 -13.33 -9.19
C ILE A 49 0.50 -13.37 -10.18
N GLY A 50 0.72 -12.91 -11.42
CA GLY A 50 -0.29 -12.95 -12.48
C GLY A 50 -1.39 -11.90 -12.32
N TRP A 51 -1.03 -10.68 -11.97
CA TRP A 51 -1.96 -9.56 -11.76
C TRP A 51 -2.94 -9.35 -12.93
N GLY A 52 -2.46 -9.54 -14.17
CA GLY A 52 -3.31 -9.41 -15.36
C GLY A 52 -4.45 -10.41 -15.40
N SER A 53 -4.22 -11.67 -14.98
CA SER A 53 -5.28 -12.69 -14.93
C SER A 53 -6.33 -12.43 -13.84
N LEU A 54 -5.97 -11.62 -12.84
CA LEU A 54 -6.85 -11.18 -11.75
C LEU A 54 -7.55 -9.86 -12.05
N ASN A 55 -7.31 -9.24 -13.22
CA ASN A 55 -7.80 -7.90 -13.57
C ASN A 55 -7.48 -6.85 -12.50
N THR A 56 -6.26 -6.87 -11.97
CA THR A 56 -5.84 -6.02 -10.86
C THR A 56 -5.66 -4.58 -11.33
N ASP A 57 -6.43 -3.65 -10.79
CA ASP A 57 -6.32 -2.24 -11.10
C ASP A 57 -5.15 -1.58 -10.35
N VAL A 58 -5.02 -1.84 -9.06
CA VAL A 58 -4.01 -1.21 -8.20
C VAL A 58 -3.35 -2.26 -7.32
N VAL A 59 -2.03 -2.24 -7.27
CA VAL A 59 -1.24 -3.01 -6.30
C VAL A 59 -0.75 -2.09 -5.20
N ALA A 60 -1.06 -2.41 -3.95
CA ALA A 60 -0.41 -1.82 -2.78
C ALA A 60 0.86 -2.63 -2.48
N GLU A 61 2.02 -2.06 -2.83
CA GLU A 61 3.33 -2.67 -2.57
C GLU A 61 3.74 -2.42 -1.12
N CYS A 62 3.52 -3.39 -0.26
CA CYS A 62 3.74 -3.28 1.18
C CYS A 62 4.90 -4.13 1.70
N THR A 63 5.74 -4.69 0.82
CA THR A 63 6.86 -5.57 1.22
C THR A 63 8.08 -4.80 1.72
N GLY A 64 8.24 -3.55 1.33
CA GLY A 64 9.44 -2.75 1.59
C GLY A 64 10.65 -3.14 0.72
N ILE A 65 10.47 -4.02 -0.27
CA ILE A 65 11.54 -4.52 -1.15
C ILE A 65 11.52 -3.81 -2.51
N PHE A 66 10.34 -3.65 -3.10
CA PHE A 66 10.14 -3.07 -4.43
C PHE A 66 9.82 -1.58 -4.35
N THR A 67 10.74 -0.79 -3.80
CA THR A 67 10.51 0.62 -3.44
C THR A 67 11.00 1.63 -4.48
N THR A 68 11.69 1.19 -5.55
CA THR A 68 12.12 2.05 -6.66
C THR A 68 11.22 1.85 -7.88
N LEU A 69 11.21 2.81 -8.81
CA LEU A 69 10.47 2.70 -10.07
C LEU A 69 10.80 1.41 -10.82
N GLU A 70 12.09 1.09 -10.94
CA GLU A 70 12.55 -0.12 -11.61
C GLU A 70 11.99 -1.39 -10.97
N LYS A 71 12.07 -1.50 -9.66
CA LYS A 71 11.58 -2.67 -8.92
C LYS A 71 10.05 -2.76 -8.91
N ALA A 72 9.38 -1.65 -8.62
CA ALA A 72 7.91 -1.61 -8.59
C ALA A 72 7.29 -1.85 -9.97
N LYS A 73 8.03 -1.53 -11.06
CA LYS A 73 7.61 -1.82 -12.43
C LYS A 73 7.35 -3.30 -12.69
N LEU A 74 7.98 -4.22 -11.95
CA LEU A 74 7.72 -5.65 -12.07
C LEU A 74 6.24 -6.01 -11.83
N HIS A 75 5.53 -5.27 -10.99
CA HIS A 75 4.09 -5.44 -10.80
C HIS A 75 3.29 -4.99 -12.03
N ILE A 76 3.71 -3.88 -12.68
CA ILE A 76 3.11 -3.41 -13.93
C ILE A 76 3.35 -4.44 -15.05
N ASP A 77 4.59 -4.90 -15.18
CA ASP A 77 4.97 -5.92 -16.16
C ASP A 77 4.23 -7.26 -15.89
N GLY A 78 3.89 -7.55 -14.65
CA GLY A 78 3.02 -8.66 -14.22
C GLY A 78 1.52 -8.45 -14.49
N GLY A 79 1.13 -7.29 -15.05
CA GLY A 79 -0.22 -6.99 -15.50
C GLY A 79 -1.06 -6.11 -14.58
N ALA A 80 -0.50 -5.52 -13.52
CA ALA A 80 -1.17 -4.49 -12.73
C ALA A 80 -1.25 -3.17 -13.52
N LYS A 81 -2.32 -2.38 -13.33
CA LYS A 81 -2.45 -1.08 -14.01
C LYS A 81 -1.73 0.05 -13.27
N LYS A 82 -1.72 0.03 -11.95
CA LYS A 82 -1.03 1.02 -11.10
C LYS A 82 -0.40 0.35 -9.88
N VAL A 83 0.64 0.98 -9.34
CA VAL A 83 1.32 0.54 -8.11
C VAL A 83 1.42 1.72 -7.14
N VAL A 84 1.04 1.49 -5.89
CA VAL A 84 1.26 2.41 -4.78
C VAL A 84 2.24 1.76 -3.81
N VAL A 85 3.44 2.32 -3.72
CA VAL A 85 4.47 1.85 -2.78
C VAL A 85 4.18 2.42 -1.40
N SER A 86 4.01 1.56 -0.39
CA SER A 86 3.72 1.96 0.99
C SER A 86 4.98 2.30 1.80
N ALA A 87 5.99 2.86 1.15
CA ALA A 87 7.26 3.23 1.73
C ALA A 87 7.85 4.42 0.97
N PRO A 88 8.82 5.17 1.55
CA PRO A 88 9.53 6.19 0.79
C PRO A 88 10.25 5.56 -0.39
N SER A 89 10.23 6.26 -1.52
CA SER A 89 10.93 5.87 -2.74
C SER A 89 12.06 6.84 -3.05
N ALA A 90 13.15 6.33 -3.62
CA ALA A 90 14.27 7.15 -4.04
C ALA A 90 13.99 7.93 -5.35
N ASP A 91 13.05 7.45 -6.17
CA ASP A 91 12.83 7.93 -7.54
C ASP A 91 11.35 8.02 -7.96
N ALA A 92 10.43 7.32 -7.27
CA ALA A 92 9.01 7.48 -7.54
C ALA A 92 8.44 8.77 -6.90
N PRO A 93 7.49 9.46 -7.57
CA PRO A 93 6.82 10.61 -6.99
C PRO A 93 6.08 10.23 -5.71
N MET A 94 6.21 11.07 -4.68
CA MET A 94 5.62 10.82 -3.36
C MET A 94 4.44 11.75 -3.09
N PHE A 95 3.36 11.17 -2.58
CA PHE A 95 2.14 11.89 -2.26
C PHE A 95 1.67 11.61 -0.84
N VAL A 96 1.22 12.65 -0.15
CA VAL A 96 0.64 12.57 1.19
C VAL A 96 -0.79 13.08 1.13
N MET A 97 -1.71 12.28 1.65
CA MET A 97 -3.14 12.65 1.71
C MET A 97 -3.34 13.94 2.52
N GLY A 98 -4.14 14.86 1.97
CA GLY A 98 -4.37 16.17 2.57
C GLY A 98 -3.27 17.21 2.31
N VAL A 99 -2.13 16.82 1.73
CA VAL A 99 -0.99 17.72 1.43
C VAL A 99 -0.88 17.98 -0.06
N ASN A 100 -0.51 16.98 -0.84
CA ASN A 100 -0.28 17.11 -2.29
C ASN A 100 -0.91 15.97 -3.11
N HIS A 101 -1.85 15.22 -2.56
CA HIS A 101 -2.49 14.08 -3.24
C HIS A 101 -3.27 14.49 -4.50
N ASN A 102 -3.72 15.74 -4.60
CA ASN A 102 -4.40 16.27 -5.79
C ASN A 102 -3.44 16.52 -6.96
N GLU A 103 -2.13 16.42 -6.76
CA GLU A 103 -1.12 16.60 -7.79
C GLU A 103 -0.78 15.31 -8.56
N VAL A 104 -1.38 14.17 -8.15
CA VAL A 104 -1.21 12.88 -8.85
C VAL A 104 -1.74 13.01 -10.28
N LYS A 105 -0.93 12.59 -11.25
CA LYS A 105 -1.29 12.58 -12.66
C LYS A 105 -1.65 11.19 -13.13
N ASP A 106 -2.49 11.10 -14.15
CA ASP A 106 -2.97 9.82 -14.68
C ASP A 106 -1.87 8.96 -15.31
N ASP A 107 -0.83 9.59 -15.84
CA ASP A 107 0.35 8.92 -16.43
C ASP A 107 1.34 8.38 -15.41
N GLN A 108 1.21 8.74 -14.14
CA GLN A 108 2.03 8.22 -13.05
C GLN A 108 1.50 6.84 -12.62
N LEU A 109 2.03 5.80 -13.24
CA LEU A 109 1.61 4.41 -12.96
C LEU A 109 2.16 3.87 -11.63
N ILE A 110 3.27 4.44 -11.16
CA ILE A 110 3.93 4.04 -9.92
C ILE A 110 4.12 5.30 -9.07
N VAL A 111 3.56 5.28 -7.87
CA VAL A 111 3.66 6.37 -6.89
C VAL A 111 3.99 5.82 -5.51
N SER A 112 4.53 6.66 -4.65
CA SER A 112 4.76 6.32 -3.24
C SER A 112 3.83 7.14 -2.35
N ASN A 113 3.32 6.54 -1.28
CA ASN A 113 2.59 7.26 -0.24
C ASN A 113 3.51 7.81 0.87
N ALA A 114 4.81 7.90 0.60
CA ALA A 114 5.85 8.39 1.49
C ALA A 114 6.05 7.53 2.76
N SER A 115 6.72 8.06 3.77
CA SER A 115 7.01 7.36 5.02
C SER A 115 5.93 7.60 6.09
N CYS A 116 5.90 6.76 7.12
CA CYS A 116 5.07 6.99 8.31
C CYS A 116 5.37 8.32 8.99
N THR A 117 6.65 8.69 9.09
CA THR A 117 7.07 10.00 9.65
C THR A 117 6.64 11.16 8.76
N THR A 118 6.73 11.03 7.44
CA THR A 118 6.25 12.06 6.50
C THR A 118 4.73 12.21 6.59
N ASN A 119 3.99 11.12 6.69
CA ASN A 119 2.54 11.17 6.82
C ASN A 119 2.08 11.80 8.16
N CYS A 120 2.90 11.73 9.20
CA CYS A 120 2.69 12.47 10.44
C CYS A 120 3.03 13.96 10.28
N LEU A 121 4.25 14.27 9.82
CA LEU A 121 4.81 15.61 9.84
C LEU A 121 4.20 16.53 8.77
N ALA A 122 4.02 16.05 7.55
CA ALA A 122 3.64 16.91 6.43
C ALA A 122 2.25 17.56 6.60
N PRO A 123 1.18 16.85 7.04
CA PRO A 123 -0.11 17.49 7.28
C PRO A 123 -0.05 18.54 8.38
N ILE A 124 0.64 18.27 9.48
CA ILE A 124 0.79 19.23 10.59
C ILE A 124 1.57 20.46 10.13
N SER A 125 2.69 20.25 9.44
CA SER A 125 3.50 21.35 8.90
C SER A 125 2.73 22.18 7.89
N LYS A 126 1.92 21.56 7.03
CA LYS A 126 1.06 22.27 6.09
C LYS A 126 0.07 23.18 6.82
N VAL A 127 -0.64 22.67 7.81
CA VAL A 127 -1.61 23.48 8.58
C VAL A 127 -0.91 24.65 9.26
N LEU A 128 0.23 24.43 9.90
CA LEU A 128 0.99 25.49 10.57
C LEU A 128 1.51 26.51 9.56
N ASN A 129 2.05 26.07 8.45
CA ASN A 129 2.60 26.96 7.43
C ASN A 129 1.51 27.82 6.78
N ASP A 130 0.38 27.21 6.42
CA ASP A 130 -0.72 27.91 5.74
C ASP A 130 -1.39 28.97 6.62
N ASN A 131 -1.39 28.79 7.95
CA ASN A 131 -2.04 29.71 8.88
C ASN A 131 -1.09 30.70 9.55
N PHE A 132 0.15 30.33 9.82
CA PHE A 132 1.09 31.12 10.62
C PHE A 132 2.43 31.40 9.90
N GLY A 133 2.76 30.66 8.87
CA GLY A 133 4.06 30.67 8.23
C GLY A 133 5.16 30.03 9.08
N ILE A 134 5.92 29.12 8.51
CA ILE A 134 7.08 28.48 9.14
C ILE A 134 8.34 29.19 8.63
N LYS A 135 9.14 29.75 9.55
CA LYS A 135 10.43 30.36 9.21
C LYS A 135 11.58 29.36 9.30
N GLU A 136 11.55 28.53 10.32
CA GLU A 136 12.60 27.56 10.60
C GLU A 136 11.97 26.29 11.21
N GLY A 137 12.56 25.14 10.96
CA GLY A 137 12.15 23.86 11.54
C GLY A 137 13.37 22.95 11.76
N LEU A 138 13.35 22.19 12.84
CA LEU A 138 14.33 21.16 13.14
C LEU A 138 13.62 19.82 13.36
N MET A 139 14.11 18.79 12.69
CA MET A 139 13.60 17.42 12.83
C MET A 139 14.75 16.45 13.12
#